data_fcd64e191ed77cb73bbf4d852779a3a5
#
_entry.id   fcd64e191ed77cb73bbf4d852779a3a5
#
_cell.length_a   1.000
_cell.length_b   1.000
_cell.length_c   1.000
_cell.angle_alpha   90.00
_cell.angle_beta   90.00
_cell.angle_gamma   90.00
#
_symmetry.space_group_name_H-M   'P 1'
#
loop_
_entity.id
_entity.type
_entity.pdbx_description
1 polymer ?
#
loop_
_entity_poly.entity_id
_entity_poly.type
_entity_poly.pdbx_seq_one_letter_code
_entity_poly.pdbx_strand_id
1 'polypeptide(L)'
;YVQAVLDRIVRDAKEMQAAGIGVVAISANDVVEYPGDGPKQMKAEAEKHGFSFPYLYDKSQDTARAYGAECTPDFFGYNADGRLQYRGRLDSSTRQAGPADAKRELRDAMMMIAKTGKGPVNQVPSMGCSIKWKSA
;
A
#
# COMPACT_ATOMS: atom_id res chain seq x y z
N TYR A 1 -2.14 2.23 12.04
CA TYR A 1 -3.12 2.46 10.95
C TYR A 1 -3.14 1.31 9.94
N VAL A 2 -1.97 0.82 9.54
CA VAL A 2 -1.86 -0.32 8.60
C VAL A 2 -2.63 -1.54 9.11
N GLN A 3 -2.46 -1.88 10.39
CA GLN A 3 -3.15 -3.03 11.01
C GLN A 3 -4.67 -2.93 10.87
N ALA A 4 -5.21 -1.72 11.01
CA ALA A 4 -6.65 -1.50 10.95
C ALA A 4 -7.24 -1.69 9.54
N VAL A 5 -6.42 -1.59 8.49
CA VAL A 5 -6.89 -1.64 7.11
C VAL A 5 -6.39 -2.85 6.33
N LEU A 6 -5.61 -3.74 6.97
CA LEU A 6 -4.99 -4.89 6.30
C LEU A 6 -5.97 -5.77 5.52
N ASP A 7 -7.12 -6.08 6.11
CA ASP A 7 -8.10 -6.95 5.45
C ASP A 7 -8.63 -6.32 4.16
N ARG A 8 -8.82 -5.00 4.16
CA ARG A 8 -9.25 -4.28 2.95
C ARG A 8 -8.16 -4.23 1.90
N ILE A 9 -6.89 -4.06 2.32
CA ILE A 9 -5.74 -4.11 1.41
C ILE A 9 -5.66 -5.48 0.74
N VAL A 10 -5.77 -6.56 1.50
CA VAL A 10 -5.72 -7.92 0.98
C VAL A 10 -6.85 -8.18 0.00
N ARG A 11 -8.06 -7.76 0.35
CA ARG A 11 -9.23 -7.87 -0.53
C ARG A 11 -9.01 -7.18 -1.87
N ASP A 12 -8.59 -5.91 -1.82
CA ASP A 12 -8.39 -5.12 -3.04
C ASP A 12 -7.22 -5.63 -3.87
N ALA A 13 -6.15 -6.09 -3.21
CA ALA A 13 -5.01 -6.70 -3.89
C ALA A 13 -5.40 -7.94 -4.67
N LYS A 14 -6.21 -8.82 -4.09
CA LYS A 14 -6.67 -10.03 -4.77
C LYS A 14 -7.48 -9.69 -6.02
N GLU A 15 -8.36 -8.70 -5.93
CA GLU A 15 -9.15 -8.26 -7.08
C GLU A 15 -8.27 -7.66 -8.18
N MET A 16 -7.29 -6.83 -7.81
CA MET A 16 -6.34 -6.26 -8.77
C MET A 16 -5.49 -7.35 -9.45
N GLN A 17 -4.99 -8.31 -8.67
CA GLN A 17 -4.21 -9.42 -9.20
C GLN A 17 -5.02 -10.29 -10.16
N ALA A 18 -6.30 -10.50 -9.88
CA ALA A 18 -7.20 -11.23 -10.78
C ALA A 18 -7.37 -10.51 -12.12
N ALA A 19 -7.19 -9.20 -12.15
CA ALA A 19 -7.22 -8.40 -13.38
C ALA A 19 -5.85 -8.26 -14.06
N GLY A 20 -4.83 -8.98 -13.57
CA GLY A 20 -3.48 -8.95 -14.15
C GLY A 20 -2.59 -7.84 -13.64
N ILE A 21 -2.98 -7.15 -12.56
CA ILE A 21 -2.19 -6.08 -11.96
C ILE A 21 -1.24 -6.67 -10.91
N GLY A 22 0.06 -6.36 -11.03
CA GLY A 22 1.05 -6.77 -10.03
C GLY A 22 0.92 -5.95 -8.75
N VAL A 23 1.10 -6.60 -7.60
CA VAL A 23 1.04 -5.96 -6.30
C VAL A 23 2.26 -6.36 -5.47
N VAL A 24 2.85 -5.38 -4.79
CA VAL A 24 3.92 -5.62 -3.83
C VAL A 24 3.74 -4.66 -2.65
N ALA A 25 3.99 -5.14 -1.44
CA ALA A 25 4.00 -4.32 -0.25
C ALA A 25 5.42 -4.25 0.31
N ILE A 26 5.79 -3.07 0.80
CA ILE A 26 7.14 -2.79 1.30
C ILE A 26 7.02 -2.13 2.67
N SER A 27 7.75 -2.66 3.65
CA SER A 27 7.84 -2.08 4.99
C SER A 27 9.23 -1.48 5.18
N ALA A 28 9.28 -0.24 5.68
CA ALA A 28 10.52 0.52 5.83
C ALA A 28 10.74 1.07 7.25
N ASN A 29 9.87 0.78 8.21
CA ASN A 29 10.00 1.31 9.56
C ASN A 29 11.29 0.84 10.25
N ASP A 30 11.88 1.73 11.04
CA ASP A 30 13.08 1.40 11.83
C ASP A 30 12.76 0.33 12.87
N VAL A 31 13.40 -0.83 12.74
CA VAL A 31 13.16 -1.98 13.62
C VAL A 31 13.99 -1.94 14.90
N VAL A 32 14.96 -1.05 15.00
CA VAL A 32 15.74 -0.86 16.23
C VAL A 32 14.85 -0.24 17.31
N GLU A 33 14.10 0.80 16.96
CA GLU A 33 13.14 1.43 17.87
C GLU A 33 11.76 0.74 17.84
N TYR A 34 11.42 0.08 16.75
CA TYR A 34 10.13 -0.57 16.56
C TYR A 34 10.32 -2.04 16.18
N PRO A 35 10.84 -2.89 17.11
CA PRO A 35 11.16 -4.28 16.80
C PRO A 35 9.96 -5.13 16.38
N GLY A 36 8.75 -4.70 16.72
CA GLY A 36 7.50 -5.34 16.26
C GLY A 36 7.24 -5.19 14.76
N ASP A 37 7.99 -4.33 14.07
CA ASP A 37 7.86 -4.09 12.63
C ASP A 37 8.92 -4.83 11.80
N GLY A 38 9.65 -5.77 12.42
CA GLY A 38 10.73 -6.50 11.77
C GLY A 38 10.26 -7.63 10.85
N PRO A 39 11.21 -8.22 10.07
CA PRO A 39 10.88 -9.26 9.09
C PRO A 39 10.14 -10.48 9.63
N LYS A 40 10.44 -10.88 10.86
CA LYS A 40 9.76 -12.01 11.51
C LYS A 40 8.28 -11.73 11.71
N GLN A 41 7.97 -10.54 12.20
CA GLN A 41 6.60 -10.09 12.41
C GLN A 41 5.89 -9.85 11.08
N MET A 42 6.60 -9.34 10.07
CA MET A 42 6.08 -9.18 8.72
C MET A 42 5.62 -10.51 8.14
N LYS A 43 6.43 -11.56 8.30
CA LYS A 43 6.09 -12.91 7.84
C LYS A 43 4.84 -13.43 8.56
N ALA A 44 4.78 -13.26 9.87
CA ALA A 44 3.62 -13.68 10.66
C ALA A 44 2.35 -12.95 10.23
N GLU A 45 2.42 -11.64 9.98
CA GLU A 45 1.30 -10.84 9.49
C GLU A 45 0.83 -11.30 8.12
N ALA A 46 1.77 -11.55 7.20
CA ALA A 46 1.45 -12.01 5.85
C ALA A 46 0.70 -13.35 5.88
N GLU A 47 1.15 -14.27 6.73
CA GLU A 47 0.50 -15.58 6.91
C GLU A 47 -0.87 -15.44 7.55
N LYS A 48 -0.97 -14.64 8.62
CA LYS A 48 -2.21 -14.43 9.37
C LYS A 48 -3.32 -13.81 8.52
N HIS A 49 -2.98 -12.84 7.69
CA HIS A 49 -3.94 -12.10 6.87
C HIS A 49 -4.07 -12.63 5.44
N GLY A 50 -3.34 -13.70 5.10
CA GLY A 50 -3.44 -14.33 3.79
C GLY A 50 -2.98 -13.45 2.63
N PHE A 51 -1.83 -12.79 2.78
CA PHE A 51 -1.26 -11.94 1.72
C PHE A 51 -1.04 -12.77 0.45
N SER A 52 -1.60 -12.29 -0.66
CA SER A 52 -1.43 -12.89 -1.99
C SER A 52 -0.29 -12.24 -2.79
N PHE A 53 0.46 -11.33 -2.18
CA PHE A 53 1.51 -10.53 -2.79
C PHE A 53 2.78 -10.55 -1.95
N PRO A 54 3.95 -10.29 -2.54
CA PRO A 54 5.19 -10.20 -1.79
C PRO A 54 5.16 -9.07 -0.76
N TYR A 55 5.73 -9.32 0.40
CA TYR A 55 5.89 -8.34 1.46
C TYR A 55 7.38 -8.19 1.76
N LEU A 56 7.98 -7.09 1.30
CA LEU A 56 9.41 -6.86 1.29
C LEU A 56 9.83 -5.95 2.45
N TYR A 57 11.04 -6.16 2.94
CA TYR A 57 11.62 -5.34 3.99
C TYR A 57 12.69 -4.40 3.41
N ASP A 58 12.46 -3.10 3.49
CA ASP A 58 13.39 -2.06 3.03
C ASP A 58 14.28 -1.60 4.20
N LYS A 59 15.31 -2.39 4.50
CA LYS A 59 16.17 -2.16 5.66
C LYS A 59 16.88 -0.81 5.61
N SER A 60 17.38 -0.41 4.46
CA SER A 60 18.07 0.88 4.28
C SER A 60 17.14 2.07 4.29
N GLN A 61 15.86 1.86 4.04
CA GLN A 61 14.84 2.89 3.81
C GLN A 61 15.04 3.67 2.50
N ASP A 62 15.95 3.22 1.65
CA ASP A 62 16.23 3.89 0.37
C ASP A 62 15.04 3.80 -0.59
N THR A 63 14.38 2.66 -0.62
CA THR A 63 13.21 2.46 -1.48
C THR A 63 12.06 3.40 -1.09
N ALA A 64 11.76 3.48 0.21
CA ALA A 64 10.71 4.39 0.70
C ALA A 64 11.05 5.85 0.36
N ARG A 65 12.31 6.25 0.48
CA ARG A 65 12.75 7.60 0.12
C ARG A 65 12.65 7.85 -1.38
N ALA A 66 13.04 6.87 -2.20
CA ALA A 66 12.98 6.98 -3.67
C ALA A 66 11.55 7.16 -4.16
N TYR A 67 10.58 6.47 -3.54
CA TYR A 67 9.16 6.66 -3.85
C TYR A 67 8.59 7.98 -3.31
N GLY A 68 9.29 8.63 -2.37
CA GLY A 68 8.78 9.81 -1.69
C GLY A 68 7.64 9.51 -0.72
N ALA A 69 7.66 8.30 -0.15
CA ALA A 69 6.64 7.87 0.79
C ALA A 69 6.64 8.75 2.05
N GLU A 70 5.46 9.12 2.52
CA GLU A 70 5.28 10.03 3.66
C GLU A 70 4.61 9.40 4.86
N CYS A 71 3.78 8.39 4.62
CA CYS A 71 3.01 7.75 5.69
C CYS A 71 2.86 6.24 5.43
N THR A 72 2.30 5.54 6.40
CA THR A 72 1.98 4.12 6.28
C THR A 72 0.51 3.89 6.60
N PRO A 73 -0.26 3.33 5.64
CA PRO A 73 0.16 2.95 4.30
C PRO A 73 0.17 4.14 3.33
N ASP A 74 1.05 4.10 2.35
CA ASP A 74 1.08 5.05 1.24
C ASP A 74 1.07 4.24 -0.06
N PHE A 75 0.19 4.58 -0.99
CA PHE A 75 -0.06 3.75 -2.17
C PHE A 75 0.40 4.43 -3.44
N PHE A 76 1.08 3.66 -4.29
CA PHE A 76 1.66 4.11 -5.54
C PHE A 76 1.27 3.15 -6.66
N GLY A 77 0.67 3.67 -7.71
CA GLY A 77 0.26 2.87 -8.86
C GLY A 77 0.96 3.30 -10.15
N TYR A 78 1.51 2.33 -10.85
CA TYR A 78 2.28 2.55 -12.08
C TYR A 78 1.59 1.88 -13.27
N ASN A 79 1.73 2.48 -14.46
CA ASN A 79 1.27 1.85 -15.69
C ASN A 79 2.31 0.84 -16.22
N ALA A 80 2.01 0.20 -17.34
CA ALA A 80 2.90 -0.79 -17.97
C ALA A 80 4.25 -0.21 -18.40
N ASP A 81 4.32 1.10 -18.61
CA ASP A 81 5.56 1.80 -18.97
C ASP A 81 6.38 2.19 -17.74
N GLY A 82 5.94 1.84 -16.54
CA GLY A 82 6.61 2.17 -15.29
C GLY A 82 6.45 3.61 -14.86
N ARG A 83 5.44 4.31 -15.35
CA ARG A 83 5.15 5.70 -14.97
C ARG A 83 4.11 5.77 -13.88
N LEU A 84 4.35 6.61 -12.88
CA LEU A 84 3.43 6.83 -11.78
C LEU A 84 2.13 7.48 -12.28
N GLN A 85 1.01 6.81 -12.06
CA GLN A 85 -0.30 7.26 -12.48
C GLN A 85 -1.28 7.44 -11.32
N TYR A 86 -0.99 6.85 -10.17
CA TYR A 86 -1.79 7.01 -8.97
C TYR A 86 -0.91 7.11 -7.73
N ARG A 87 -1.18 8.11 -6.93
CA ARG A 87 -0.65 8.21 -5.57
C ARG A 87 -1.77 8.71 -4.68
N GLY A 88 -2.17 7.91 -3.70
CA GLY A 88 -3.28 8.28 -2.85
C GLY A 88 -3.70 7.20 -1.89
N ARG A 89 -4.88 7.38 -1.33
CA ARG A 89 -5.42 6.50 -0.30
C ARG A 89 -5.98 5.19 -0.87
N LEU A 90 -6.18 4.23 0.03
CA LEU A 90 -6.78 2.94 -0.30
C LEU A 90 -8.25 3.08 -0.71
N ASP A 91 -9.02 3.72 0.15
CA ASP A 91 -10.48 3.88 -0.02
C ASP A 91 -10.99 5.07 0.79
N SER A 92 -12.28 5.36 0.66
CA SER A 92 -12.93 6.46 1.39
C SER A 92 -13.26 6.11 2.85
N SER A 93 -13.04 4.88 3.26
CA SER A 93 -13.08 4.49 4.65
C SER A 93 -11.84 5.01 5.38
N THR A 94 -11.89 5.03 6.70
CA THR A 94 -10.74 5.42 7.52
C THR A 94 -10.16 4.18 8.18
N ARG A 95 -9.73 4.28 9.43
CA ARG A 95 -9.27 3.12 10.21
C ARG A 95 -10.34 2.05 10.30
N GLN A 96 -11.61 2.46 10.37
CA GLN A 96 -12.73 1.54 10.41
C GLN A 96 -13.38 1.43 9.04
N ALA A 97 -13.83 0.22 8.69
CA ALA A 97 -14.53 0.01 7.45
C ALA A 97 -15.80 0.86 7.40
N GLY A 98 -15.94 1.60 6.31
CA GLY A 98 -17.13 2.37 6.05
C GLY A 98 -18.25 1.51 5.46
N PRO A 99 -19.25 2.13 4.84
CA PRO A 99 -20.35 1.39 4.20
C PRO A 99 -19.84 0.51 3.05
N ALA A 100 -20.62 -0.50 2.69
CA ALA A 100 -20.25 -1.45 1.65
C ALA A 100 -20.00 -0.81 0.28
N ASP A 101 -20.62 0.35 0.03
CA ASP A 101 -20.48 1.13 -1.20
C ASP A 101 -19.43 2.25 -1.10
N ALA A 102 -18.59 2.24 -0.06
CA ALA A 102 -17.49 3.19 0.06
C ALA A 102 -16.61 3.17 -1.19
N LYS A 103 -16.14 4.35 -1.59
CA LYS A 103 -15.25 4.47 -2.76
C LYS A 103 -13.94 3.73 -2.51
N ARG A 104 -13.50 2.96 -3.48
CA ARG A 104 -12.28 2.16 -3.43
C ARG A 104 -11.27 2.72 -4.44
N GLU A 105 -10.73 3.89 -4.13
CA GLU A 105 -9.96 4.69 -5.07
C GLU A 105 -8.74 3.98 -5.63
N LEU A 106 -7.97 3.28 -4.79
CA LEU A 106 -6.79 2.54 -5.26
C LEU A 106 -7.18 1.48 -6.30
N ARG A 107 -8.14 0.62 -5.95
CA ARG A 107 -8.59 -0.43 -6.85
C ARG A 107 -9.14 0.15 -8.15
N ASP A 108 -10.01 1.14 -8.05
CA ASP A 108 -10.67 1.72 -9.22
C ASP A 108 -9.66 2.45 -10.12
N ALA A 109 -8.71 3.15 -9.52
CA ALA A 109 -7.62 3.80 -10.25
C ALA A 109 -6.75 2.78 -10.99
N MET A 110 -6.38 1.68 -10.33
CA MET A 110 -5.54 0.66 -10.95
C MET A 110 -6.26 -0.07 -12.07
N MET A 111 -7.55 -0.33 -11.94
CA MET A 111 -8.36 -0.90 -13.03
C MET A 111 -8.39 0.04 -14.24
N MET A 112 -8.54 1.34 -14.01
CA MET A 112 -8.48 2.35 -15.05
C MET A 112 -7.11 2.40 -15.72
N ILE A 113 -6.03 2.40 -14.94
CA ILE A 113 -4.65 2.41 -15.44
C ILE A 113 -4.36 1.16 -16.29
N ALA A 114 -4.80 0.00 -15.83
CA ALA A 114 -4.61 -1.25 -16.57
C ALA A 114 -5.31 -1.20 -17.94
N LYS A 115 -6.45 -0.52 -18.02
CA LYS A 115 -7.24 -0.41 -19.24
C LYS A 115 -6.76 0.70 -20.17
N THR A 116 -6.37 1.85 -19.62
CA THR A 116 -6.11 3.07 -20.40
C THR A 116 -4.66 3.55 -20.36
N GLY A 117 -3.85 3.07 -19.42
CA GLY A 117 -2.50 3.55 -19.18
C GLY A 117 -2.43 4.85 -18.37
N LYS A 118 -3.57 5.41 -17.97
CA LYS A 118 -3.64 6.67 -17.24
C LYS A 118 -4.54 6.55 -16.01
N GLY A 119 -4.14 7.23 -14.92
CA GLY A 119 -4.92 7.30 -13.70
C GLY A 119 -5.95 8.43 -13.71
N PRO A 120 -6.79 8.49 -12.68
CA PRO A 120 -7.79 9.56 -12.53
C PRO A 120 -7.11 10.91 -12.31
N VAL A 121 -7.78 11.98 -12.75
CA VAL A 121 -7.28 13.35 -12.59
C VAL A 121 -7.26 13.76 -11.11
N ASN A 122 -8.32 13.43 -10.37
CA ASN A 122 -8.45 13.77 -8.96
C ASN A 122 -8.04 12.58 -8.10
N GLN A 123 -7.08 12.79 -7.20
CA GLN A 123 -6.56 11.77 -6.30
C GLN A 123 -6.54 12.31 -4.88
N VAL A 124 -7.01 11.51 -3.94
CA VAL A 124 -7.05 11.89 -2.52
C VAL A 124 -5.81 11.35 -1.83
N PRO A 125 -5.04 12.22 -1.14
CA PRO A 125 -3.81 11.79 -0.47
C PRO A 125 -4.01 10.63 0.50
N SER A 126 -2.97 9.81 0.64
CA SER A 126 -2.93 8.74 1.64
C SER A 126 -3.07 9.31 3.04
N MET A 127 -3.63 8.50 3.93
CA MET A 127 -3.80 8.82 5.32
C MET A 127 -3.23 7.68 6.16
N GLY A 128 -2.41 8.00 7.16
CA GLY A 128 -1.81 6.99 8.01
C GLY A 128 -0.79 7.57 8.96
N CYS A 129 -0.09 6.68 9.67
CA CYS A 129 0.97 7.06 10.60
C CYS A 129 2.22 7.48 9.84
N SER A 130 3.05 8.33 10.45
CA SER A 130 4.34 8.69 9.88
C SER A 130 5.25 7.46 9.74
N ILE A 131 6.11 7.47 8.73
CA ILE A 131 7.14 6.44 8.59
C ILE A 131 8.15 6.62 9.72
N LYS A 132 8.58 5.50 10.32
CA LYS A 132 9.55 5.52 11.41
C LYS A 132 10.95 5.46 10.82
N TRP A 133 11.49 6.66 10.53
CA TRP A 133 12.82 6.81 9.95
C TRP A 133 13.91 6.50 10.98
N LYS A 134 15.01 5.94 10.50
CA LYS A 134 16.20 5.74 11.33
C LYS A 134 16.75 7.10 11.75
N SER A 135 17.26 7.15 12.97
CA SER A 135 18.00 8.32 13.44
C SER A 135 19.27 8.53 12.62
N ALA A 136 19.59 9.77 12.37
CA ALA A 136 20.79 10.15 11.62
C ALA A 136 22.08 9.76 12.36
#